data_634b6b387d9286aaf0906da351ee73e8
#
_entry.id   634b6b387d9286aaf0906da351ee73e8
#
_cell.length_a   1.000
_cell.length_b   1.000
_cell.length_c   1.000
_cell.angle_alpha   90.00
_cell.angle_beta   90.00
_cell.angle_gamma   90.00
#
_symmetry.space_group_name_H-M   'P 1'
#
loop_
_entity.id
_entity.type
_entity.pdbx_description
1 polymer ?
#
loop_
_entity_poly.entity_id
_entity_poly.type
_entity_poly.pdbx_seq_one_letter_code
_entity_poly.pdbx_strand_id
1 'polypeptide(L)'
;MKKNKLFMALMAGTIVISGCAAKTDKKEESKTAQVNTSKGTKEQLKQATDLYKKFVENQVDTLLKDTEKFAETIKAGNLEEAKKQYPVIRMAYERSEPIAESFGELDVNIDFRLADYLEENKTEEGWRGFHRIEKIMWEQNTTKGTEEYADQLVKDIKELKAKVATVEVTPDLMVTGAVDLLNEVATQKITGEEEI
;
A
#
# COMPACT_ATOMS: atom_id res chain seq x y z
N MET A 1 17.80 64.59 -6.46
CA MET A 1 18.72 65.33 -5.55
C MET A 1 19.16 64.38 -4.44
N LYS A 2 20.53 64.31 -4.23
CA LYS A 2 21.30 63.83 -3.06
C LYS A 2 21.03 62.40 -2.60
N LYS A 3 21.80 61.40 -2.95
CA LYS A 3 23.13 60.92 -2.44
C LYS A 3 23.27 61.04 -0.91
N ASN A 4 23.35 59.90 -0.21
CA ASN A 4 24.39 59.72 0.82
C ASN A 4 24.74 58.26 0.99
N LYS A 5 25.98 57.96 0.73
CA LYS A 5 26.73 56.73 1.11
C LYS A 5 27.16 56.90 2.57
N LEU A 6 27.15 55.83 3.34
CA LEU A 6 28.05 55.74 4.43
C LEU A 6 28.59 54.34 4.58
N PHE A 7 29.89 54.28 4.66
CA PHE A 7 30.84 53.20 4.77
C PHE A 7 31.03 52.76 6.24
N MET A 8 31.70 51.68 6.39
CA MET A 8 32.50 51.17 7.53
C MET A 8 31.83 50.05 8.35
N ALA A 9 32.52 48.99 8.79
CA ALA A 9 33.93 48.60 8.71
C ALA A 9 34.05 47.10 9.08
N LEU A 10 35.02 46.52 8.52
CA LEU A 10 35.77 45.29 8.76
C LEU A 10 35.96 44.94 10.26
N MET A 11 35.74 43.67 10.63
CA MET A 11 36.60 43.03 11.66
C MET A 11 36.86 41.57 11.24
N ALA A 12 38.09 41.34 10.91
CA ALA A 12 38.69 40.04 10.65
C ALA A 12 39.02 39.36 12.00
N GLY A 13 38.59 38.13 12.14
CA GLY A 13 39.03 37.23 13.20
C GLY A 13 39.65 35.97 12.57
N THR A 14 40.96 36.01 12.42
CA THR A 14 41.78 34.86 12.01
C THR A 14 41.96 33.90 13.16
N ILE A 15 41.44 32.68 13.00
CA ILE A 15 41.92 31.54 13.81
C ILE A 15 42.74 30.64 12.90
N VAL A 16 44.04 30.66 13.16
CA VAL A 16 45.02 29.76 12.55
C VAL A 16 45.01 28.46 13.32
N ILE A 17 44.63 27.38 12.69
CA ILE A 17 44.95 26.02 13.15
C ILE A 17 45.83 25.39 12.09
N SER A 18 47.10 25.27 12.46
CA SER A 18 48.16 24.58 11.74
C SER A 18 47.94 23.08 11.80
N GLY A 19 48.09 22.39 10.66
CA GLY A 19 48.03 20.91 10.64
C GLY A 19 48.23 20.34 9.25
N CYS A 20 49.49 20.16 8.88
CA CYS A 20 50.09 19.20 7.94
C CYS A 20 49.45 18.88 6.61
N ALA A 21 50.18 19.23 5.59
CA ALA A 21 50.01 18.83 4.19
C ALA A 21 50.17 17.31 3.97
N ALA A 22 49.31 16.74 3.17
CA ALA A 22 49.68 15.70 2.21
C ALA A 22 48.73 15.80 1.01
N LYS A 23 49.27 16.16 -0.13
CA LYS A 23 48.61 16.08 -1.44
C LYS A 23 48.41 14.61 -1.81
N THR A 24 47.20 14.22 -2.18
CA THR A 24 46.99 13.25 -3.26
C THR A 24 45.60 13.46 -3.83
N ASP A 25 45.56 13.85 -5.09
CA ASP A 25 44.40 13.80 -5.94
C ASP A 25 43.88 12.36 -5.99
N LYS A 26 42.64 12.13 -5.51
CA LYS A 26 41.86 10.96 -5.87
C LYS A 26 40.40 11.39 -6.06
N LYS A 27 39.99 11.33 -7.30
CA LYS A 27 38.63 11.28 -7.80
C LYS A 27 37.85 10.35 -6.89
N GLU A 28 36.91 10.88 -6.09
CA GLU A 28 35.94 10.06 -5.36
C GLU A 28 34.96 9.49 -6.35
N GLU A 29 35.22 8.28 -6.80
CA GLU A 29 34.19 7.41 -7.30
C GLU A 29 33.24 7.08 -6.14
N SER A 30 31.98 7.46 -6.29
CA SER A 30 30.89 7.01 -5.45
C SER A 30 30.91 5.48 -5.39
N LYS A 31 31.53 4.93 -4.36
CA LYS A 31 31.40 3.52 -4.04
C LYS A 31 30.00 3.32 -3.49
N THR A 32 29.10 2.86 -4.34
CA THR A 32 27.90 2.17 -3.90
C THR A 32 28.33 1.14 -2.85
N ALA A 33 27.92 1.34 -1.61
CA ALA A 33 28.21 0.42 -0.53
C ALA A 33 27.57 -0.92 -0.91
N GLN A 34 28.37 -1.87 -1.36
CA GLN A 34 27.94 -3.26 -1.44
C GLN A 34 27.75 -3.73 -0.01
N VAL A 35 26.48 -3.80 0.39
CA VAL A 35 26.08 -4.43 1.63
C VAL A 35 26.43 -5.92 1.49
N ASN A 36 27.61 -6.29 2.04
CA ASN A 36 27.98 -7.68 2.21
C ASN A 36 27.03 -8.29 3.26
N THR A 37 25.85 -8.71 2.82
CA THR A 37 24.91 -9.44 3.68
C THR A 37 25.58 -10.72 4.14
N SER A 38 25.83 -10.82 5.44
CA SER A 38 26.38 -12.06 6.02
C SER A 38 25.43 -13.21 5.74
N LYS A 39 25.94 -14.45 5.68
CA LYS A 39 25.14 -15.66 5.49
C LYS A 39 23.96 -15.72 6.50
N GLY A 40 24.19 -15.26 7.75
CA GLY A 40 23.17 -15.17 8.79
C GLY A 40 22.05 -14.19 8.48
N THR A 41 22.35 -13.03 7.88
CA THR A 41 21.32 -12.04 7.48
C THR A 41 20.42 -12.59 6.38
N LYS A 42 20.98 -13.28 5.39
CA LYS A 42 20.18 -13.92 4.32
C LYS A 42 19.21 -14.97 4.86
N GLU A 43 19.68 -15.77 5.79
CA GLU A 43 18.84 -16.78 6.44
C GLU A 43 17.71 -16.14 7.27
N GLN A 44 18.02 -15.08 8.01
CA GLN A 44 17.01 -14.32 8.77
C GLN A 44 15.96 -13.67 7.85
N LEU A 45 16.38 -13.08 6.74
CA LEU A 45 15.46 -12.53 5.74
C LEU A 45 14.55 -13.59 5.15
N LYS A 46 15.11 -14.76 4.79
CA LYS A 46 14.29 -15.86 4.30
C LYS A 46 13.27 -16.33 5.34
N GLN A 47 13.66 -16.47 6.58
CA GLN A 47 12.73 -16.84 7.66
C GLN A 47 11.63 -15.79 7.82
N ALA A 48 11.95 -14.50 7.73
CA ALA A 48 10.98 -13.41 7.82
C ALA A 48 9.96 -13.47 6.68
N THR A 49 10.42 -13.66 5.44
CA THR A 49 9.51 -13.77 4.27
C THR A 49 8.66 -15.04 4.32
N ASP A 50 9.21 -16.17 4.76
CA ASP A 50 8.45 -17.42 4.94
C ASP A 50 7.35 -17.26 6.01
N LEU A 51 7.65 -16.57 7.12
CA LEU A 51 6.67 -16.27 8.17
C LEU A 51 5.59 -15.31 7.69
N TYR A 52 5.98 -14.28 6.95
CA TYR A 52 5.03 -13.32 6.40
C TYR A 52 4.11 -13.97 5.37
N LYS A 53 4.65 -14.81 4.48
CA LYS A 53 3.82 -15.60 3.55
C LYS A 53 2.74 -16.42 4.30
N LYS A 54 3.12 -17.14 5.33
CA LYS A 54 2.15 -17.92 6.17
C LYS A 54 1.10 -17.03 6.82
N PHE A 55 1.51 -15.84 7.29
CA PHE A 55 0.59 -14.86 7.83
C PHE A 55 -0.44 -14.44 6.78
N VAL A 56 0.00 -14.07 5.56
CA VAL A 56 -0.89 -13.67 4.47
C VAL A 56 -1.80 -14.81 4.02
N GLU A 57 -1.30 -16.03 3.90
CA GLU A 57 -2.12 -17.21 3.61
C GLU A 57 -3.28 -17.34 4.62
N ASN A 58 -3.01 -17.17 5.92
CA ASN A 58 -4.03 -17.21 6.96
C ASN A 58 -5.01 -16.01 6.88
N GLN A 59 -4.52 -14.80 6.53
CA GLN A 59 -5.39 -13.64 6.34
C GLN A 59 -6.34 -13.86 5.15
N VAL A 60 -5.85 -14.38 4.03
CA VAL A 60 -6.66 -14.66 2.84
C VAL A 60 -7.65 -15.80 3.07
N ASP A 61 -7.31 -16.80 3.88
CA ASP A 61 -8.26 -17.84 4.31
C ASP A 61 -9.41 -17.24 5.13
N THR A 62 -9.09 -16.35 6.06
CA THR A 62 -10.08 -15.61 6.86
C THR A 62 -10.93 -14.71 5.96
N LEU A 63 -10.27 -13.94 5.09
CA LEU A 63 -10.90 -13.07 4.10
C LEU A 63 -11.93 -13.82 3.25
N LEU A 64 -11.56 -14.95 2.68
CA LEU A 64 -12.47 -15.75 1.85
C LEU A 64 -13.69 -16.19 2.63
N LYS A 65 -13.49 -16.78 3.81
CA LYS A 65 -14.58 -17.28 4.66
C LYS A 65 -15.56 -16.15 5.05
N ASP A 66 -14.99 -15.00 5.44
CA ASP A 66 -15.80 -13.89 5.92
C ASP A 66 -16.51 -13.18 4.75
N THR A 67 -15.88 -13.11 3.56
CA THR A 67 -16.52 -12.60 2.33
C THR A 67 -17.64 -13.52 1.83
N GLU A 68 -17.49 -14.84 1.92
CA GLU A 68 -18.57 -15.77 1.59
C GLU A 68 -19.80 -15.53 2.50
N LYS A 69 -19.56 -15.37 3.82
CA LYS A 69 -20.63 -15.04 4.76
C LYS A 69 -21.24 -13.65 4.50
N PHE A 70 -20.42 -12.68 4.13
CA PHE A 70 -20.87 -11.34 3.76
C PHE A 70 -21.77 -11.36 2.53
N ALA A 71 -21.40 -12.12 1.51
CA ALA A 71 -22.23 -12.29 0.32
C ALA A 71 -23.58 -12.93 0.65
N GLU A 72 -23.64 -13.91 1.56
CA GLU A 72 -24.91 -14.48 2.05
C GLU A 72 -25.74 -13.43 2.81
N THR A 73 -25.12 -12.61 3.64
CA THR A 73 -25.78 -11.52 4.39
C THR A 73 -26.37 -10.47 3.45
N ILE A 74 -25.64 -10.10 2.40
CA ILE A 74 -26.11 -9.21 1.33
C ILE A 74 -27.33 -9.80 0.63
N LYS A 75 -27.29 -11.05 0.19
CA LYS A 75 -28.39 -11.74 -0.49
C LYS A 75 -29.63 -11.90 0.40
N ALA A 76 -29.43 -12.00 1.71
CA ALA A 76 -30.52 -12.01 2.68
C ALA A 76 -31.15 -10.62 2.90
N GLY A 77 -30.61 -9.55 2.32
CA GLY A 77 -31.10 -8.18 2.48
C GLY A 77 -30.80 -7.55 3.83
N ASN A 78 -29.85 -8.13 4.61
CA ASN A 78 -29.56 -7.67 5.96
C ASN A 78 -28.46 -6.60 5.96
N LEU A 79 -28.85 -5.36 5.61
CA LEU A 79 -27.94 -4.23 5.47
C LEU A 79 -27.15 -3.93 6.74
N GLU A 80 -27.80 -3.90 7.89
CA GLU A 80 -27.14 -3.53 9.16
C GLU A 80 -26.07 -4.56 9.55
N GLU A 81 -26.32 -5.82 9.30
CA GLU A 81 -25.33 -6.88 9.55
C GLU A 81 -24.21 -6.83 8.52
N ALA A 82 -24.52 -6.56 7.24
CA ALA A 82 -23.52 -6.38 6.19
C ALA A 82 -22.57 -5.21 6.52
N LYS A 83 -23.12 -4.06 6.94
CA LYS A 83 -22.32 -2.91 7.36
C LYS A 83 -21.42 -3.21 8.56
N LYS A 84 -21.82 -4.08 9.49
CA LYS A 84 -20.97 -4.49 10.63
C LYS A 84 -19.84 -5.44 10.20
N GLN A 85 -20.11 -6.31 9.24
CA GLN A 85 -19.13 -7.27 8.72
C GLN A 85 -18.04 -6.58 7.89
N TYR A 86 -18.42 -5.58 7.12
CA TYR A 86 -17.55 -4.91 6.14
C TYR A 86 -16.18 -4.48 6.69
N PRO A 87 -16.07 -3.67 7.75
CA PRO A 87 -14.76 -3.23 8.24
C PRO A 87 -13.90 -4.37 8.76
N VAL A 88 -14.51 -5.45 9.26
CA VAL A 88 -13.76 -6.62 9.76
C VAL A 88 -13.15 -7.41 8.59
N ILE A 89 -13.90 -7.57 7.52
CA ILE A 89 -13.42 -8.23 6.30
C ILE A 89 -12.31 -7.43 5.66
N ARG A 90 -12.50 -6.12 5.54
CA ARG A 90 -11.49 -5.19 5.03
C ARG A 90 -10.15 -5.33 5.75
N MET A 91 -10.14 -5.45 7.08
CA MET A 91 -8.90 -5.64 7.83
C MET A 91 -8.08 -6.85 7.38
N ALA A 92 -8.71 -7.93 6.96
CA ALA A 92 -8.00 -9.12 6.48
C ALA A 92 -7.38 -8.88 5.10
N TYR A 93 -8.05 -8.11 4.25
CA TYR A 93 -7.50 -7.68 2.96
C TYR A 93 -6.31 -6.73 3.14
N GLU A 94 -6.47 -5.63 3.86
CA GLU A 94 -5.44 -4.63 4.14
C GLU A 94 -4.12 -5.25 4.68
N ARG A 95 -4.25 -6.28 5.51
CA ARG A 95 -3.07 -7.02 6.01
C ARG A 95 -2.38 -7.90 4.97
N SER A 96 -3.08 -8.21 3.89
CA SER A 96 -2.58 -9.00 2.76
C SER A 96 -2.11 -8.14 1.61
N GLU A 97 -2.49 -6.87 1.60
CA GLU A 97 -2.32 -5.91 0.52
C GLU A 97 -0.87 -5.76 0.05
N PRO A 98 0.17 -5.74 0.92
CA PRO A 98 1.56 -5.69 0.47
C PRO A 98 1.97 -6.80 -0.51
N ILE A 99 1.20 -7.90 -0.55
CA ILE A 99 1.38 -8.97 -1.54
C ILE A 99 0.28 -8.90 -2.61
N ALA A 100 -0.96 -8.56 -2.24
CA ALA A 100 -2.09 -8.51 -3.14
C ALA A 100 -1.88 -7.53 -4.29
N GLU A 101 -1.36 -6.33 -4.01
CA GLU A 101 -0.99 -5.31 -5.01
C GLU A 101 -0.08 -5.85 -6.12
N SER A 102 0.80 -6.79 -5.80
CA SER A 102 1.70 -7.40 -6.80
C SER A 102 0.96 -8.20 -7.88
N PHE A 103 -0.32 -8.46 -7.70
CA PHE A 103 -1.15 -9.16 -8.68
C PHE A 103 -1.91 -8.22 -9.63
N GLY A 104 -1.68 -6.89 -9.53
CA GLY A 104 -2.14 -5.88 -10.48
C GLY A 104 -3.66 -5.92 -10.70
N GLU A 105 -4.11 -6.33 -11.89
CA GLU A 105 -5.55 -6.31 -12.24
C GLU A 105 -6.45 -7.02 -11.21
N LEU A 106 -5.96 -8.04 -10.53
CA LEU A 106 -6.75 -8.73 -9.52
C LEU A 106 -6.98 -7.83 -8.28
N ASP A 107 -5.98 -7.10 -7.88
CA ASP A 107 -6.07 -6.11 -6.81
C ASP A 107 -7.06 -5.01 -7.17
N VAL A 108 -6.93 -4.42 -8.35
CA VAL A 108 -7.90 -3.45 -8.92
C VAL A 108 -9.33 -3.98 -8.87
N ASN A 109 -9.55 -5.24 -9.19
CA ASN A 109 -10.88 -5.85 -9.16
C ASN A 109 -11.45 -6.05 -7.75
N ILE A 110 -10.60 -6.15 -6.74
CA ILE A 110 -11.00 -6.36 -5.34
C ILE A 110 -11.18 -5.04 -4.61
N ASP A 111 -10.26 -4.06 -4.80
CA ASP A 111 -10.14 -2.94 -3.87
C ASP A 111 -10.02 -1.56 -4.49
N PHE A 112 -10.10 -1.39 -5.79
CA PHE A 112 -9.87 -0.11 -6.42
C PHE A 112 -10.97 0.91 -6.07
N ARG A 113 -10.56 2.08 -5.61
CA ARG A 113 -11.48 3.16 -5.27
C ARG A 113 -12.07 3.79 -6.53
N LEU A 114 -13.27 4.37 -6.40
CA LEU A 114 -13.96 4.99 -7.53
C LEU A 114 -13.15 6.13 -8.16
N ALA A 115 -12.53 6.96 -7.32
CA ALA A 115 -11.74 8.10 -7.81
C ALA A 115 -10.61 7.64 -8.74
N ASP A 116 -9.82 6.66 -8.29
CA ASP A 116 -8.71 6.08 -9.04
C ASP A 116 -9.20 5.38 -10.31
N TYR A 117 -10.30 4.63 -10.20
CA TYR A 117 -10.91 3.96 -11.34
C TYR A 117 -11.39 4.94 -12.41
N LEU A 118 -12.00 6.07 -12.01
CA LEU A 118 -12.46 7.11 -12.93
C LEU A 118 -11.30 7.88 -13.56
N GLU A 119 -10.20 8.05 -12.86
CA GLU A 119 -9.01 8.68 -13.44
C GLU A 119 -8.47 7.87 -14.62
N GLU A 120 -8.45 6.55 -14.50
CA GLU A 120 -7.96 5.65 -15.54
C GLU A 120 -8.99 5.39 -16.65
N ASN A 121 -10.24 5.10 -16.29
CA ASN A 121 -11.25 4.58 -17.21
C ASN A 121 -12.28 5.61 -17.68
N LYS A 122 -12.39 6.77 -17.00
CA LYS A 122 -13.36 7.85 -17.32
C LYS A 122 -14.83 7.44 -17.21
N THR A 123 -15.15 6.28 -16.67
CA THR A 123 -16.51 5.73 -16.49
C THR A 123 -16.51 4.75 -15.32
N GLU A 124 -17.66 4.58 -14.65
CA GLU A 124 -17.85 3.56 -13.62
C GLU A 124 -18.10 2.14 -14.20
N GLU A 125 -18.20 2.01 -15.51
CA GLU A 125 -18.48 0.74 -16.16
C GLU A 125 -17.32 -0.24 -15.92
N GLY A 126 -17.64 -1.39 -15.32
CA GLY A 126 -16.66 -2.41 -14.95
C GLY A 126 -16.09 -2.27 -13.54
N TRP A 127 -16.24 -1.09 -12.89
CA TRP A 127 -15.80 -0.92 -11.51
C TRP A 127 -16.57 -1.82 -10.55
N ARG A 128 -15.81 -2.55 -9.71
CA ARG A 128 -16.33 -3.57 -8.81
C ARG A 128 -15.47 -3.68 -7.54
N GLY A 129 -15.69 -4.69 -6.75
CA GLY A 129 -14.94 -4.95 -5.53
C GLY A 129 -15.58 -4.37 -4.28
N PHE A 130 -14.78 -4.25 -3.23
CA PHE A 130 -15.24 -3.78 -1.93
C PHE A 130 -15.86 -2.39 -1.99
N HIS A 131 -15.18 -1.43 -2.60
CA HIS A 131 -15.64 -0.04 -2.64
C HIS A 131 -16.93 0.15 -3.48
N ARG A 132 -17.15 -0.69 -4.50
CA ARG A 132 -18.43 -0.67 -5.21
C ARG A 132 -19.60 -1.10 -4.32
N ILE A 133 -19.42 -2.15 -3.54
CA ILE A 133 -20.42 -2.63 -2.59
C ILE A 133 -20.64 -1.61 -1.48
N GLU A 134 -19.56 -1.05 -0.94
CA GLU A 134 -19.57 0.00 0.07
C GLU A 134 -20.41 1.20 -0.38
N LYS A 135 -20.11 1.76 -1.54
CA LYS A 135 -20.85 2.90 -2.11
C LYS A 135 -22.35 2.67 -2.11
N ILE A 136 -22.81 1.51 -2.59
CA ILE A 136 -24.23 1.18 -2.62
C ILE A 136 -24.80 1.05 -1.21
N MET A 137 -24.12 0.35 -0.31
CA MET A 137 -24.61 0.15 1.05
C MET A 137 -24.69 1.45 1.86
N TRP A 138 -23.73 2.36 1.72
CA TRP A 138 -23.69 3.59 2.54
C TRP A 138 -24.45 4.76 1.89
N GLU A 139 -24.32 4.98 0.59
CA GLU A 139 -24.99 6.09 -0.09
C GLU A 139 -26.47 5.80 -0.37
N GLN A 140 -26.77 4.58 -0.82
CA GLN A 140 -28.14 4.22 -1.17
C GLN A 140 -28.89 3.51 -0.03
N ASN A 141 -28.18 3.21 1.06
CA ASN A 141 -28.71 2.57 2.27
C ASN A 141 -29.46 1.25 1.97
N THR A 142 -28.89 0.41 1.12
CA THR A 142 -29.49 -0.86 0.66
C THR A 142 -28.42 -1.89 0.33
N THR A 143 -28.78 -3.19 0.39
CA THR A 143 -27.99 -4.27 -0.21
C THR A 143 -28.45 -4.60 -1.62
N LYS A 144 -29.59 -4.05 -2.03
CA LYS A 144 -30.18 -4.38 -3.33
C LYS A 144 -29.31 -3.83 -4.46
N GLY A 145 -28.92 -4.69 -5.37
CA GLY A 145 -28.03 -4.37 -6.48
C GLY A 145 -26.56 -4.60 -6.18
N THR A 146 -26.21 -5.11 -4.97
CA THR A 146 -24.85 -5.52 -4.63
C THR A 146 -24.60 -7.03 -4.73
N GLU A 147 -25.64 -7.82 -5.01
CA GLU A 147 -25.57 -9.28 -4.96
C GLU A 147 -24.56 -9.85 -5.97
N GLU A 148 -24.58 -9.33 -7.21
CA GLU A 148 -23.65 -9.77 -8.25
C GLU A 148 -22.20 -9.32 -7.95
N TYR A 149 -22.02 -8.12 -7.39
CA TYR A 149 -20.70 -7.64 -6.96
C TYR A 149 -20.15 -8.49 -5.82
N ALA A 150 -20.98 -8.89 -4.86
CA ALA A 150 -20.58 -9.75 -3.76
C ALA A 150 -20.17 -11.15 -4.25
N ASP A 151 -20.93 -11.72 -5.20
CA ASP A 151 -20.58 -13.01 -5.81
C ASP A 151 -19.28 -12.93 -6.62
N GLN A 152 -19.06 -11.81 -7.31
CA GLN A 152 -17.83 -11.62 -8.06
C GLN A 152 -16.64 -11.43 -7.12
N LEU A 153 -16.80 -10.65 -6.04
CA LEU A 153 -15.78 -10.46 -5.02
C LEU A 153 -15.32 -11.79 -4.41
N VAL A 154 -16.26 -12.71 -4.11
CA VAL A 154 -15.93 -14.06 -3.64
C VAL A 154 -15.06 -14.81 -4.65
N LYS A 155 -15.33 -14.68 -5.95
CA LYS A 155 -14.51 -15.32 -7.01
C LYS A 155 -13.12 -14.70 -7.07
N ASP A 156 -13.04 -13.37 -7.03
CA ASP A 156 -11.78 -12.64 -7.10
C ASP A 156 -10.89 -12.97 -5.88
N ILE A 157 -11.48 -13.11 -4.68
CA ILE A 157 -10.74 -13.55 -3.48
C ILE A 157 -10.34 -15.03 -3.56
N LYS A 158 -11.10 -15.90 -4.19
CA LYS A 158 -10.66 -17.28 -4.46
C LYS A 158 -9.46 -17.32 -5.39
N GLU A 159 -9.42 -16.45 -6.37
CA GLU A 159 -8.25 -16.29 -7.24
C GLU A 159 -7.05 -15.73 -6.47
N LEU A 160 -7.26 -14.71 -5.64
CA LEU A 160 -6.23 -14.17 -4.75
C LEU A 160 -5.60 -15.26 -3.88
N LYS A 161 -6.43 -16.09 -3.26
CA LYS A 161 -5.96 -17.24 -2.47
C LYS A 161 -5.08 -18.18 -3.28
N ALA A 162 -5.48 -18.51 -4.51
CA ALA A 162 -4.70 -19.37 -5.39
C ALA A 162 -3.35 -18.74 -5.77
N LYS A 163 -3.32 -17.44 -6.04
CA LYS A 163 -2.08 -16.71 -6.35
C LYS A 163 -1.15 -16.62 -5.14
N VAL A 164 -1.68 -16.28 -3.96
CA VAL A 164 -0.90 -16.22 -2.71
C VAL A 164 -0.26 -17.57 -2.37
N ALA A 165 -0.94 -18.69 -2.61
CA ALA A 165 -0.38 -20.01 -2.36
C ALA A 165 0.88 -20.29 -3.20
N THR A 166 0.99 -19.72 -4.39
CA THR A 166 2.07 -20.00 -5.36
C THR A 166 3.12 -18.90 -5.45
N VAL A 167 2.85 -17.69 -4.96
CA VAL A 167 3.80 -16.57 -5.03
C VAL A 167 5.05 -16.84 -4.20
N GLU A 168 6.20 -16.43 -4.70
CA GLU A 168 7.43 -16.36 -3.93
C GLU A 168 7.52 -15.00 -3.24
N VAL A 169 7.42 -14.98 -1.92
CA VAL A 169 7.58 -13.76 -1.13
C VAL A 169 9.05 -13.49 -0.90
N THR A 170 9.59 -12.55 -1.65
CA THR A 170 10.97 -12.09 -1.49
C THR A 170 11.05 -10.94 -0.49
N PRO A 171 12.24 -10.65 0.10
CA PRO A 171 12.44 -9.45 0.90
C PRO A 171 12.12 -8.16 0.15
N ASP A 172 12.43 -8.11 -1.14
CA ASP A 172 12.12 -6.98 -2.02
C ASP A 172 10.61 -6.75 -2.12
N LEU A 173 9.85 -7.79 -2.46
CA LEU A 173 8.39 -7.72 -2.56
C LEU A 173 7.77 -7.22 -1.24
N MET A 174 8.20 -7.78 -0.11
CA MET A 174 7.67 -7.43 1.20
C MET A 174 7.97 -5.97 1.58
N VAL A 175 9.19 -5.49 1.31
CA VAL A 175 9.60 -4.12 1.67
C VAL A 175 9.00 -3.10 0.71
N THR A 176 8.99 -3.39 -0.59
CA THR A 176 8.40 -2.50 -1.60
C THR A 176 6.92 -2.31 -1.34
N GLY A 177 6.14 -3.38 -1.21
CA GLY A 177 4.71 -3.28 -0.91
C GLY A 177 4.41 -2.51 0.39
N ALA A 178 5.20 -2.74 1.45
CA ALA A 178 5.03 -1.97 2.69
C ALA A 178 5.34 -0.47 2.53
N VAL A 179 6.31 -0.11 1.69
CA VAL A 179 6.66 1.30 1.41
C VAL A 179 5.62 1.96 0.51
N ASP A 180 5.13 1.25 -0.50
CA ASP A 180 4.13 1.76 -1.44
C ASP A 180 2.83 2.05 -0.71
N LEU A 181 2.33 1.14 0.12
CA LEU A 181 1.15 1.36 0.96
C LEU A 181 1.33 2.51 1.97
N LEU A 182 2.51 2.64 2.57
CA LEU A 182 2.77 3.78 3.46
C LEU A 182 2.74 5.11 2.71
N ASN A 183 3.25 5.16 1.49
CA ASN A 183 3.19 6.32 0.62
C ASN A 183 1.75 6.64 0.21
N GLU A 184 0.96 5.62 -0.12
CA GLU A 184 -0.46 5.77 -0.44
C GLU A 184 -1.24 6.38 0.73
N VAL A 185 -1.05 5.87 1.94
CA VAL A 185 -1.64 6.49 3.14
C VAL A 185 -1.26 7.96 3.26
N ALA A 186 0.01 8.29 3.06
CA ALA A 186 0.51 9.65 3.24
C ALA A 186 0.05 10.63 2.15
N THR A 187 -0.16 10.17 0.93
CA THR A 187 -0.43 11.03 -0.24
C THR A 187 -1.87 11.01 -0.71
N GLN A 188 -2.63 9.97 -0.38
CA GLN A 188 -3.99 9.76 -0.86
C GLN A 188 -4.98 9.65 0.30
N LYS A 189 -4.75 8.73 1.25
CA LYS A 189 -5.73 8.45 2.32
C LYS A 189 -5.84 9.54 3.41
N ILE A 190 -4.84 10.41 3.59
CA ILE A 190 -4.86 11.49 4.62
C ILE A 190 -5.30 12.85 4.05
N THR A 191 -5.42 13.00 2.75
CA THR A 191 -5.70 14.29 2.10
C THR A 191 -7.14 14.79 2.28
N GLY A 192 -8.03 13.98 2.82
CA GLY A 192 -9.46 14.30 2.97
C GLY A 192 -10.26 14.23 1.67
N GLU A 193 -9.66 13.73 0.62
CA GLU A 193 -10.31 13.39 -0.65
C GLU A 193 -10.78 11.92 -0.67
N GLU A 194 -10.80 11.29 0.49
CA GLU A 194 -11.31 9.93 0.62
C GLU A 194 -12.79 9.89 0.28
N GLU A 195 -13.07 9.12 -0.72
CA GLU A 195 -14.42 8.70 -1.07
C GLU A 195 -14.73 7.36 -0.40
N ILE A 196 -15.97 7.28 0.04
CA ILE A 196 -16.58 6.00 0.39
C ILE A 196 -16.68 5.14 -0.87
#